data_6240a65ec0cab3b1e704796c05a70b64
#
_entry.id   6240a65ec0cab3b1e704796c05a70b64
#
_cell.length_a   1.000
_cell.length_b   1.000
_cell.length_c   1.000
_cell.angle_alpha   90.00
_cell.angle_beta   90.00
_cell.angle_gamma   90.00
#
_symmetry.space_group_name_H-M   'P 1'
#
loop_
_entity.id
_entity.type
_entity.pdbx_description
1 polymer ?
#
loop_
_entity_poly.entity_id
_entity_poly.type
_entity_poly.pdbx_seq_one_letter_code
_entity_poly.pdbx_strand_id
1 'polypeptide(L)'
;MGEFSRRDFIKTACISVGALVASSSGVYALDDSSKMDKDANLPSCDVLIIGSGGAGLRAAAAVRKENPKLSVVVATKMMPSRNATCMAEGGINGVTDFSNGDSYKLHAYDTIKGGAYLVDQDAALKFCELAGKAIFNMDFIGTLFSRNEQGGVAQRLMGGASKKRCNYSADKTGHILMHSCLDDAISSGVKFLMDHELLDIGVVDGKCEGVVLRDIQSGGIYPVLCKALVIATGGYTRIFYNRTSTPFIATGDGVAAALRAGLGFEDPEMIQFHPTGVANGGTLITEAARGEGGYLLNNRGERFMKNYHEKMELAPRDVVARAIETEIREGRGYGEGLGAYVLCDVRHLGKEKILKDLPKIRHTAMLFENIDLVDTPVPIRPTAHYSMGGIEVAKFEDMSTKIAGIYVGGEASCISIHGANRLGGNSLADAVVTGHLAGIGATNYAKDASFG
;
A
#
# COMPACT_ATOMS: atom_id res chain seq x y z
N MET A 1 -1.81 -37.92 -18.76
CA MET A 1 -1.21 -36.70 -18.26
C MET A 1 -0.26 -37.13 -17.16
N GLY A 2 1.07 -36.95 -17.32
CA GLY A 2 2.04 -37.32 -16.31
C GLY A 2 1.88 -36.44 -15.08
N GLU A 3 2.00 -37.01 -13.89
CA GLU A 3 2.00 -36.27 -12.63
C GLU A 3 3.12 -35.24 -12.64
N PHE A 4 2.75 -33.98 -12.50
CA PHE A 4 3.68 -32.85 -12.39
C PHE A 4 4.29 -32.90 -10.98
N SER A 5 5.54 -33.31 -10.92
CA SER A 5 6.22 -33.57 -9.66
C SER A 5 6.90 -32.31 -9.11
N ARG A 6 7.30 -32.35 -7.81
CA ARG A 6 8.17 -31.36 -7.16
C ARG A 6 9.40 -31.00 -8.01
N ARG A 7 9.92 -31.97 -8.73
CA ARG A 7 11.06 -31.87 -9.65
C ARG A 7 10.72 -31.06 -10.90
N ASP A 8 9.49 -31.20 -11.40
CA ASP A 8 9.03 -30.50 -12.60
C ASP A 8 8.73 -29.05 -12.28
N PHE A 9 8.23 -28.75 -11.06
CA PHE A 9 8.10 -27.37 -10.54
C PHE A 9 9.46 -26.65 -10.51
N ILE A 10 10.48 -27.28 -9.91
CA ILE A 10 11.84 -26.71 -9.84
C ILE A 10 12.41 -26.49 -11.23
N LYS A 11 12.28 -27.45 -12.14
CA LYS A 11 12.74 -27.34 -13.53
C LYS A 11 12.00 -26.23 -14.28
N THR A 12 10.69 -26.18 -14.17
CA THR A 12 9.86 -25.16 -14.85
C THR A 12 10.12 -23.77 -14.28
N ALA A 13 10.25 -23.62 -12.97
CA ALA A 13 10.60 -22.36 -12.32
C ALA A 13 12.01 -21.89 -12.72
N CYS A 14 13.00 -22.79 -12.76
CA CYS A 14 14.36 -22.45 -13.21
C CYS A 14 14.42 -22.12 -14.71
N ILE A 15 13.63 -22.79 -15.55
CA ILE A 15 13.58 -22.52 -17.00
C ILE A 15 12.86 -21.19 -17.27
N SER A 16 11.74 -20.92 -16.61
CA SER A 16 11.01 -19.65 -16.80
C SER A 16 11.82 -18.43 -16.32
N VAL A 17 12.51 -18.55 -15.21
CA VAL A 17 13.42 -17.50 -14.69
C VAL A 17 14.66 -17.36 -15.58
N GLY A 18 15.24 -18.46 -16.06
CA GLY A 18 16.35 -18.43 -17.01
C GLY A 18 15.99 -17.76 -18.33
N ALA A 19 14.78 -17.98 -18.86
CA ALA A 19 14.26 -17.32 -20.05
C ALA A 19 14.02 -15.82 -19.84
N LEU A 20 13.56 -15.40 -18.64
CA LEU A 20 13.37 -13.98 -18.30
C LEU A 20 14.70 -13.24 -18.16
N VAL A 21 15.71 -13.87 -17.57
CA VAL A 21 17.05 -13.29 -17.41
C VAL A 21 17.78 -13.21 -18.75
N ALA A 22 17.61 -14.20 -19.62
CA ALA A 22 18.20 -14.21 -20.96
C ALA A 22 17.60 -13.13 -21.89
N SER A 23 16.38 -12.66 -21.65
CA SER A 23 15.74 -11.61 -22.44
C SER A 23 16.10 -10.18 -22.01
N SER A 24 16.65 -9.99 -20.80
CA SER A 24 16.89 -8.65 -20.21
C SER A 24 18.36 -8.25 -20.04
N SER A 25 19.31 -9.17 -20.18
CA SER A 25 20.76 -8.82 -20.14
C SER A 25 21.58 -9.99 -20.69
N GLY A 26 22.58 -9.67 -21.53
CA GLY A 26 23.43 -10.66 -22.19
C GLY A 26 23.96 -11.75 -21.27
N VAL A 27 23.57 -12.94 -21.62
CA VAL A 27 24.19 -14.25 -21.35
C VAL A 27 25.02 -14.38 -20.07
N TYR A 28 24.41 -14.93 -19.03
CA TYR A 28 25.05 -15.96 -18.22
C TYR A 28 24.18 -17.21 -18.34
N ALA A 29 24.59 -18.14 -19.22
CA ALA A 29 24.02 -19.43 -19.31
C ALA A 29 24.23 -20.14 -17.96
N LEU A 30 23.13 -20.51 -17.30
CA LEU A 30 23.16 -21.57 -16.29
C LEU A 30 23.34 -22.89 -17.04
N ASP A 31 24.58 -23.16 -17.44
CA ASP A 31 25.01 -24.47 -17.88
C ASP A 31 25.25 -25.29 -16.62
N ASP A 32 24.39 -26.19 -16.37
CA ASP A 32 24.50 -27.42 -15.58
C ASP A 32 23.28 -27.66 -14.64
N SER A 33 22.13 -27.97 -15.25
CA SER A 33 21.00 -28.57 -14.54
C SER A 33 21.31 -29.99 -13.97
N SER A 34 22.53 -30.49 -14.17
CA SER A 34 22.99 -31.83 -13.72
C SER A 34 23.58 -31.82 -12.30
N LYS A 35 23.83 -30.63 -11.70
CA LYS A 35 24.45 -30.50 -10.35
C LYS A 35 23.50 -30.11 -9.24
N MET A 36 22.22 -30.04 -9.46
CA MET A 36 21.30 -29.93 -8.34
C MET A 36 21.28 -31.22 -7.55
N ASP A 37 21.82 -31.14 -6.35
CA ASP A 37 21.85 -32.25 -5.39
C ASP A 37 20.41 -32.77 -5.19
N LYS A 38 20.20 -34.06 -5.46
CA LYS A 38 18.87 -34.69 -5.46
C LYS A 38 18.22 -34.73 -4.07
N ASP A 39 19.00 -34.40 -3.01
CA ASP A 39 18.61 -34.42 -1.60
C ASP A 39 18.65 -33.04 -0.93
N ALA A 40 18.81 -31.97 -1.69
CA ALA A 40 18.78 -30.61 -1.11
C ALA A 40 17.43 -30.38 -0.44
N ASN A 41 17.44 -30.24 0.88
CA ASN A 41 16.30 -29.75 1.66
C ASN A 41 15.99 -28.33 1.23
N LEU A 42 15.01 -28.15 0.35
CA LEU A 42 14.57 -26.83 -0.07
C LEU A 42 14.08 -26.03 1.14
N PRO A 43 14.38 -24.72 1.21
CA PRO A 43 13.81 -23.86 2.22
C PRO A 43 12.29 -23.98 2.21
N SER A 44 11.68 -24.20 3.37
CA SER A 44 10.23 -24.36 3.48
C SER A 44 9.67 -23.69 4.73
N CYS A 45 8.42 -23.27 4.64
CA CYS A 45 7.65 -22.77 5.78
C CYS A 45 6.14 -23.05 5.58
N ASP A 46 5.37 -23.11 6.65
CA ASP A 46 3.92 -23.35 6.52
C ASP A 46 3.24 -22.17 5.83
N VAL A 47 3.54 -20.95 6.24
CA VAL A 47 3.00 -19.72 5.63
C VAL A 47 4.15 -18.79 5.23
N LEU A 48 4.21 -18.49 3.93
CA LEU A 48 5.11 -17.48 3.39
C LEU A 48 4.34 -16.20 3.09
N ILE A 49 4.90 -15.06 3.52
CA ILE A 49 4.32 -13.75 3.29
C ILE A 49 5.32 -12.93 2.48
N ILE A 50 4.87 -12.36 1.37
CA ILE A 50 5.69 -11.48 0.54
C ILE A 50 5.30 -10.03 0.79
N GLY A 51 6.22 -9.29 1.40
CA GLY A 51 6.06 -7.89 1.76
C GLY A 51 5.90 -7.67 3.27
N SER A 52 6.64 -6.69 3.80
CA SER A 52 6.69 -6.31 5.21
C SER A 52 5.99 -4.97 5.50
N GLY A 53 5.06 -4.55 4.65
CA GLY A 53 4.18 -3.42 4.93
C GLY A 53 3.15 -3.75 6.01
N GLY A 54 2.27 -2.80 6.32
CA GLY A 54 1.21 -2.99 7.33
C GLY A 54 0.41 -4.27 7.10
N ALA A 55 0.04 -4.58 5.85
CA ALA A 55 -0.73 -5.77 5.53
C ALA A 55 0.06 -7.07 5.80
N GLY A 56 1.31 -7.17 5.34
CA GLY A 56 2.11 -8.37 5.53
C GLY A 56 2.45 -8.64 7.00
N LEU A 57 2.80 -7.61 7.76
CA LEU A 57 3.07 -7.74 9.20
C LEU A 57 1.82 -8.12 10.00
N ARG A 58 0.66 -7.54 9.65
CA ARG A 58 -0.62 -7.93 10.26
C ARG A 58 -1.00 -9.37 9.92
N ALA A 59 -0.77 -9.82 8.69
CA ALA A 59 -0.99 -11.21 8.30
C ALA A 59 -0.07 -12.14 9.10
N ALA A 60 1.22 -11.82 9.19
CA ALA A 60 2.21 -12.63 9.91
C ALA A 60 1.85 -12.79 11.40
N ALA A 61 1.53 -11.68 12.07
CA ALA A 61 1.10 -11.70 13.46
C ALA A 61 -0.21 -12.48 13.65
N ALA A 62 -1.17 -12.34 12.71
CA ALA A 62 -2.44 -13.07 12.76
C ALA A 62 -2.21 -14.60 12.68
N VAL A 63 -1.37 -15.07 11.73
CA VAL A 63 -1.04 -16.50 11.63
C VAL A 63 -0.45 -17.03 12.93
N ARG A 64 0.54 -16.32 13.49
CA ARG A 64 1.23 -16.77 14.71
C ARG A 64 0.34 -16.77 15.96
N LYS A 65 -0.57 -15.80 16.05
CA LYS A 65 -1.54 -15.73 17.18
C LYS A 65 -2.63 -16.79 17.07
N GLU A 66 -3.11 -17.05 15.86
CA GLU A 66 -4.15 -18.04 15.61
C GLU A 66 -3.61 -19.48 15.77
N ASN A 67 -2.42 -19.74 15.23
CA ASN A 67 -1.78 -21.04 15.37
C ASN A 67 -0.25 -20.91 15.57
N PRO A 68 0.21 -20.90 16.84
CA PRO A 68 1.64 -20.78 17.17
C PRO A 68 2.53 -21.94 16.68
N LYS A 69 1.93 -23.05 16.20
CA LYS A 69 2.69 -24.20 15.68
C LYS A 69 3.14 -23.99 14.23
N LEU A 70 2.46 -23.14 13.48
CA LEU A 70 2.83 -22.87 12.09
C LEU A 70 4.13 -22.05 12.00
N SER A 71 5.03 -22.45 11.13
CA SER A 71 6.20 -21.66 10.78
C SER A 71 5.82 -20.54 9.82
N VAL A 72 6.23 -19.30 10.15
CA VAL A 72 5.91 -18.11 9.36
C VAL A 72 7.18 -17.38 8.95
N VAL A 73 7.30 -17.11 7.66
CA VAL A 73 8.41 -16.35 7.09
C VAL A 73 7.85 -15.16 6.31
N VAL A 74 8.43 -13.99 6.53
CA VAL A 74 8.17 -12.78 5.74
C VAL A 74 9.37 -12.50 4.85
N ALA A 75 9.21 -12.55 3.54
CA ALA A 75 10.21 -12.15 2.57
C ALA A 75 9.94 -10.71 2.10
N THR A 76 10.98 -9.88 2.08
CA THR A 76 10.86 -8.45 1.77
C THR A 76 12.08 -7.93 1.02
N LYS A 77 11.85 -7.06 0.01
CA LYS A 77 12.93 -6.46 -0.80
C LYS A 77 13.86 -5.51 -0.05
N MET A 78 13.44 -5.02 1.10
CA MET A 78 14.19 -4.06 1.91
C MET A 78 14.01 -4.38 3.40
N MET A 79 14.66 -3.59 4.26
CA MET A 79 14.38 -3.64 5.71
C MET A 79 12.87 -3.57 5.97
N PRO A 80 12.35 -4.37 6.91
CA PRO A 80 10.91 -4.43 7.21
C PRO A 80 10.28 -3.08 7.55
N SER A 81 11.03 -2.13 8.06
CA SER A 81 10.56 -0.77 8.38
C SER A 81 10.56 0.21 7.19
N ARG A 82 11.05 -0.17 6.00
CA ARG A 82 11.14 0.71 4.84
C ARG A 82 10.10 0.35 3.78
N ASN A 83 8.90 0.88 3.93
CA ASN A 83 7.76 0.60 3.04
C ASN A 83 6.81 1.79 2.96
N ALA A 84 5.78 1.70 2.10
CA ALA A 84 4.79 2.76 1.92
C ALA A 84 3.97 3.04 3.19
N THR A 85 3.71 2.04 4.01
CA THR A 85 3.00 2.20 5.28
C THR A 85 3.71 3.17 6.21
N CYS A 86 5.05 3.06 6.33
CA CYS A 86 5.86 3.95 7.15
C CYS A 86 5.80 5.42 6.70
N MET A 87 5.54 5.67 5.43
CA MET A 87 5.48 7.02 4.84
C MET A 87 4.11 7.69 5.01
N ALA A 88 3.08 6.95 5.41
CA ALA A 88 1.73 7.48 5.56
C ALA A 88 1.62 8.44 6.76
N GLU A 89 1.10 9.64 6.53
CA GLU A 89 1.03 10.71 7.53
C GLU A 89 -0.39 10.97 8.03
N GLY A 90 -1.38 10.77 7.15
CA GLY A 90 -2.74 11.27 7.34
C GLY A 90 -3.49 10.65 8.53
N GLY A 91 -3.34 9.39 8.77
CA GLY A 91 -4.08 8.63 9.77
C GLY A 91 -4.81 7.42 9.19
N ILE A 92 -5.52 6.72 10.04
CA ILE A 92 -6.27 5.50 9.73
C ILE A 92 -7.76 5.70 10.02
N ASN A 93 -8.62 5.47 9.02
CA ASN A 93 -10.06 5.57 9.18
C ASN A 93 -10.64 4.37 9.92
N GLY A 94 -11.55 4.65 10.83
CA GLY A 94 -12.39 3.68 11.50
C GLY A 94 -13.20 4.36 12.58
N VAL A 95 -14.44 3.96 12.74
CA VAL A 95 -15.34 4.54 13.74
C VAL A 95 -14.98 3.98 15.11
N THR A 96 -14.37 4.81 15.94
CA THR A 96 -14.01 4.49 17.34
C THR A 96 -14.82 5.32 18.35
N ASP A 97 -15.50 6.37 17.87
CA ASP A 97 -16.42 7.19 18.65
C ASP A 97 -17.76 7.34 17.90
N PHE A 98 -18.82 6.87 18.51
CA PHE A 98 -20.18 6.95 17.97
C PHE A 98 -20.97 8.14 18.54
N SER A 99 -20.47 8.82 19.56
CA SER A 99 -21.16 9.94 20.24
C SER A 99 -21.35 11.16 19.34
N ASN A 100 -20.50 11.31 18.33
CA ASN A 100 -20.57 12.40 17.35
C ASN A 100 -21.57 12.14 16.20
N GLY A 101 -22.37 11.04 16.28
CA GLY A 101 -23.32 10.59 15.27
C GLY A 101 -22.65 9.92 14.06
N ASP A 102 -21.43 9.42 14.19
CA ASP A 102 -20.77 8.59 13.18
C ASP A 102 -21.21 7.12 13.27
N SER A 103 -21.03 6.38 12.18
CA SER A 103 -21.33 4.95 12.11
C SER A 103 -20.53 4.29 11.00
N TYR A 104 -20.34 2.99 11.09
CA TYR A 104 -19.70 2.23 10.01
C TYR A 104 -20.49 2.32 8.69
N LYS A 105 -21.84 2.45 8.75
CA LYS A 105 -22.67 2.67 7.55
C LYS A 105 -22.39 4.03 6.90
N LEU A 106 -22.19 5.08 7.71
CA LEU A 106 -21.83 6.40 7.20
C LEU A 106 -20.39 6.39 6.64
N HIS A 107 -19.47 5.64 7.27
CA HIS A 107 -18.14 5.42 6.75
C HIS A 107 -18.19 4.68 5.39
N ALA A 108 -19.00 3.64 5.26
CA ALA A 108 -19.23 2.94 4.00
C ALA A 108 -19.82 3.87 2.93
N TYR A 109 -20.81 4.69 3.28
CA TYR A 109 -21.37 5.67 2.36
C TYR A 109 -20.32 6.66 1.83
N ASP A 110 -19.49 7.21 2.72
CA ASP A 110 -18.40 8.12 2.32
C ASP A 110 -17.36 7.40 1.43
N THR A 111 -17.09 6.13 1.70
CA THR A 111 -16.18 5.30 0.92
C THR A 111 -16.74 5.05 -0.49
N ILE A 112 -18.00 4.64 -0.60
CA ILE A 112 -18.69 4.39 -1.86
C ILE A 112 -18.81 5.67 -2.69
N LYS A 113 -19.22 6.76 -2.07
CA LYS A 113 -19.31 8.08 -2.73
C LYS A 113 -17.93 8.57 -3.17
N GLY A 114 -16.91 8.42 -2.30
CA GLY A 114 -15.53 8.78 -2.59
C GLY A 114 -14.95 7.99 -3.75
N GLY A 115 -15.32 6.72 -3.89
CA GLY A 115 -14.97 5.82 -4.99
C GLY A 115 -15.80 6.02 -6.27
N ALA A 116 -16.54 7.13 -6.37
CA ALA A 116 -17.39 7.47 -7.51
C ALA A 116 -18.49 6.42 -7.79
N TYR A 117 -18.96 5.72 -6.77
CA TYR A 117 -19.96 4.64 -6.84
C TYR A 117 -19.53 3.41 -7.66
N LEU A 118 -18.23 3.30 -7.97
CA LEU A 118 -17.62 2.13 -8.62
C LEU A 118 -17.00 1.17 -7.59
N VAL A 119 -17.64 1.02 -6.46
CA VAL A 119 -17.19 0.25 -5.30
C VAL A 119 -18.06 -0.98 -5.14
N ASP A 120 -17.49 -2.13 -4.79
CA ASP A 120 -18.27 -3.24 -4.24
C ASP A 120 -18.83 -2.81 -2.88
N GLN A 121 -20.15 -2.55 -2.85
CA GLN A 121 -20.80 -1.95 -1.69
C GLN A 121 -20.86 -2.88 -0.49
N ASP A 122 -21.01 -4.18 -0.72
CA ASP A 122 -21.06 -5.19 0.35
C ASP A 122 -19.68 -5.37 0.99
N ALA A 123 -18.63 -5.45 0.16
CA ALA A 123 -17.25 -5.49 0.63
C ALA A 123 -16.87 -4.21 1.39
N ALA A 124 -17.25 -3.04 0.88
CA ALA A 124 -17.00 -1.75 1.53
C ALA A 124 -17.71 -1.64 2.89
N LEU A 125 -18.95 -2.14 3.01
CA LEU A 125 -19.68 -2.14 4.27
C LEU A 125 -18.99 -3.02 5.31
N LYS A 126 -18.61 -4.25 4.95
CA LYS A 126 -17.87 -5.17 5.80
C LYS A 126 -16.51 -4.60 6.22
N PHE A 127 -15.78 -4.03 5.27
CA PHE A 127 -14.51 -3.34 5.52
C PHE A 127 -14.68 -2.24 6.57
N CYS A 128 -15.65 -1.35 6.41
CA CYS A 128 -15.88 -0.22 7.32
C CYS A 128 -16.33 -0.69 8.72
N GLU A 129 -17.06 -1.81 8.81
CA GLU A 129 -17.41 -2.42 10.10
C GLU A 129 -16.18 -2.95 10.84
N LEU A 130 -15.24 -3.58 10.13
CA LEU A 130 -14.02 -4.13 10.69
C LEU A 130 -12.97 -3.06 11.01
N ALA A 131 -12.95 -1.94 10.28
CA ALA A 131 -11.95 -0.90 10.43
C ALA A 131 -11.89 -0.32 11.86
N GLY A 132 -13.04 -0.07 12.51
CA GLY A 132 -13.07 0.39 13.90
C GLY A 132 -12.48 -0.63 14.86
N LYS A 133 -12.83 -1.90 14.70
CA LYS A 133 -12.29 -3.01 15.51
C LYS A 133 -10.77 -3.15 15.33
N ALA A 134 -10.30 -2.97 14.09
CA ALA A 134 -8.87 -3.02 13.77
C ALA A 134 -8.09 -1.91 14.49
N ILE A 135 -8.63 -0.69 14.61
CA ILE A 135 -7.99 0.41 15.35
C ILE A 135 -7.86 0.10 16.84
N PHE A 136 -8.91 -0.42 17.47
CA PHE A 136 -8.82 -0.86 18.87
C PHE A 136 -7.77 -1.96 19.06
N ASN A 137 -7.66 -2.90 18.12
CA ASN A 137 -6.62 -3.90 18.16
C ASN A 137 -5.22 -3.30 18.00
N MET A 138 -5.05 -2.31 17.10
CA MET A 138 -3.78 -1.58 16.95
C MET A 138 -3.41 -0.83 18.24
N ASP A 139 -4.37 -0.17 18.87
CA ASP A 139 -4.15 0.50 20.16
C ASP A 139 -3.72 -0.52 21.25
N PHE A 140 -4.39 -1.67 21.30
CA PHE A 140 -4.08 -2.75 22.24
C PHE A 140 -2.67 -3.32 22.08
N ILE A 141 -2.17 -3.47 20.86
CA ILE A 141 -0.79 -3.94 20.59
C ILE A 141 0.27 -2.84 20.75
N GLY A 142 -0.12 -1.64 21.21
CA GLY A 142 0.81 -0.57 21.56
C GLY A 142 1.02 0.52 20.51
N THR A 143 0.12 0.66 19.53
CA THR A 143 0.19 1.80 18.60
C THR A 143 -0.11 3.10 19.36
N LEU A 144 0.87 4.00 19.42
CA LEU A 144 0.80 5.25 20.16
C LEU A 144 -0.04 6.29 19.39
N PHE A 145 -1.36 6.13 19.39
CA PHE A 145 -2.27 7.15 18.88
C PHE A 145 -2.27 8.40 19.75
N SER A 146 -2.46 9.57 19.13
CA SER A 146 -2.81 10.81 19.85
C SER A 146 -4.10 10.62 20.63
N ARG A 147 -4.22 11.27 21.80
CA ARG A 147 -5.39 11.16 22.67
C ARG A 147 -6.18 12.46 22.70
N ASN A 148 -7.49 12.34 22.82
CA ASN A 148 -8.37 13.48 23.14
C ASN A 148 -8.36 13.75 24.64
N GLU A 149 -9.06 14.81 25.06
CA GLU A 149 -9.14 15.24 26.46
C GLU A 149 -9.77 14.19 27.40
N GLN A 150 -10.58 13.27 26.84
CA GLN A 150 -11.22 12.17 27.57
C GLN A 150 -10.36 10.90 27.60
N GLY A 151 -9.14 10.94 27.04
CA GLY A 151 -8.22 9.80 26.97
C GLY A 151 -8.49 8.81 25.82
N GLY A 152 -9.55 9.02 25.04
CA GLY A 152 -9.84 8.25 23.84
C GLY A 152 -8.88 8.58 22.69
N VAL A 153 -8.89 7.75 21.63
CA VAL A 153 -8.08 8.00 20.42
C VAL A 153 -8.57 9.28 19.74
N ALA A 154 -7.66 10.22 19.48
CA ALA A 154 -7.98 11.48 18.83
C ALA A 154 -8.32 11.25 17.34
N GLN A 155 -9.30 11.99 16.85
CA GLN A 155 -9.82 11.88 15.50
C GLN A 155 -9.79 13.23 14.78
N ARG A 156 -9.50 13.19 13.48
CA ARG A 156 -9.57 14.37 12.60
C ARG A 156 -10.43 14.13 11.37
N LEU A 157 -10.89 15.20 10.76
CA LEU A 157 -11.61 15.16 9.51
C LEU A 157 -10.62 15.04 8.35
N MET A 158 -10.92 14.15 7.40
CA MET A 158 -10.19 14.02 6.14
C MET A 158 -11.06 14.45 4.97
N GLY A 159 -10.42 14.84 3.88
CA GLY A 159 -11.13 15.22 2.65
C GLY A 159 -12.04 14.10 2.14
N GLY A 160 -13.28 14.46 1.80
CA GLY A 160 -14.32 13.53 1.37
C GLY A 160 -15.09 12.83 2.49
N ALA A 161 -14.59 12.86 3.74
CA ALA A 161 -15.30 12.28 4.87
C ALA A 161 -16.39 13.24 5.40
N SER A 162 -17.51 12.68 5.85
CA SER A 162 -18.61 13.44 6.48
C SER A 162 -18.44 13.64 7.99
N LYS A 163 -17.59 12.83 8.64
CA LYS A 163 -17.33 12.84 10.09
C LYS A 163 -15.84 12.71 10.40
N LYS A 164 -15.47 13.14 11.60
CA LYS A 164 -14.12 12.91 12.16
C LYS A 164 -14.00 11.46 12.56
N ARG A 165 -13.36 10.63 11.74
CA ARG A 165 -13.08 9.21 12.02
C ARG A 165 -11.66 8.78 11.69
N CYS A 166 -10.84 9.72 11.26
CA CYS A 166 -9.45 9.43 10.97
C CYS A 166 -8.63 9.50 12.25
N ASN A 167 -8.31 8.34 12.80
CA ASN A 167 -7.49 8.18 14.01
C ASN A 167 -6.02 8.40 13.64
N TYR A 168 -5.26 9.12 14.45
CA TYR A 168 -3.92 9.55 14.07
C TYR A 168 -2.91 9.59 15.22
N SER A 169 -1.65 9.59 14.86
CA SER A 169 -0.52 9.86 15.74
C SER A 169 0.28 11.04 15.18
N ALA A 170 -0.05 12.25 15.63
CA ALA A 170 0.48 13.50 15.10
C ALA A 170 0.49 13.54 13.57
N ASP A 171 1.65 13.74 12.92
CA ASP A 171 1.90 13.65 11.48
C ASP A 171 2.69 12.38 11.09
N LYS A 172 2.66 11.32 11.92
CA LYS A 172 3.51 10.13 11.82
C LYS A 172 2.73 8.82 11.95
N THR A 173 1.44 8.82 11.67
CA THR A 173 0.56 7.68 11.95
C THR A 173 1.08 6.39 11.34
N GLY A 174 1.48 6.40 10.06
CA GLY A 174 1.98 5.21 9.39
C GLY A 174 3.31 4.73 9.95
N HIS A 175 4.20 5.64 10.33
CA HIS A 175 5.46 5.29 10.98
C HIS A 175 5.23 4.55 12.30
N ILE A 176 4.41 5.10 13.18
CA ILE A 176 4.09 4.49 14.48
C ILE A 176 3.38 3.15 14.29
N LEU A 177 2.35 3.11 13.44
CA LEU A 177 1.60 1.89 13.13
C LEU A 177 2.52 0.78 12.59
N MET A 178 3.41 1.14 11.67
CA MET A 178 4.35 0.20 11.07
C MET A 178 5.29 -0.43 12.12
N HIS A 179 5.84 0.37 13.03
CA HIS A 179 6.69 -0.13 14.12
C HIS A 179 5.92 -1.02 15.09
N SER A 180 4.69 -0.65 15.47
CA SER A 180 3.84 -1.51 16.32
C SER A 180 3.52 -2.85 15.64
N CYS A 181 3.25 -2.86 14.32
CA CYS A 181 3.06 -4.10 13.58
C CYS A 181 4.34 -4.95 13.51
N LEU A 182 5.50 -4.32 13.35
CA LEU A 182 6.79 -5.02 13.30
C LEU A 182 7.13 -5.64 14.66
N ASP A 183 6.97 -4.90 15.74
CA ASP A 183 7.20 -5.39 17.11
C ASP A 183 6.24 -6.54 17.44
N ASP A 184 4.96 -6.44 17.04
CA ASP A 184 3.97 -7.51 17.22
C ASP A 184 4.35 -8.78 16.44
N ALA A 185 4.84 -8.65 15.21
CA ALA A 185 5.30 -9.78 14.40
C ALA A 185 6.57 -10.42 14.97
N ILE A 186 7.57 -9.61 15.37
CA ILE A 186 8.82 -10.10 15.96
C ILE A 186 8.53 -10.82 17.27
N SER A 187 7.75 -10.23 18.17
CA SER A 187 7.40 -10.84 19.47
C SER A 187 6.59 -12.12 19.32
N SER A 188 5.86 -12.27 18.22
CA SER A 188 5.15 -13.49 17.85
C SER A 188 6.04 -14.58 17.24
N GLY A 189 7.36 -14.33 17.06
CA GLY A 189 8.32 -15.31 16.53
C GLY A 189 8.31 -15.45 15.00
N VAL A 190 7.91 -14.43 14.27
CA VAL A 190 8.00 -14.38 12.81
C VAL A 190 9.45 -14.27 12.36
N LYS A 191 9.84 -15.03 11.34
CA LYS A 191 11.18 -14.95 10.72
C LYS A 191 11.14 -14.04 9.48
N PHE A 192 12.26 -13.34 9.21
CA PHE A 192 12.38 -12.42 8.09
C PHE A 192 13.50 -12.83 7.13
N LEU A 193 13.19 -12.82 5.83
CA LEU A 193 14.15 -12.85 4.74
C LEU A 193 14.19 -11.44 4.13
N MET A 194 15.16 -10.65 4.58
CA MET A 194 15.38 -9.29 4.06
C MET A 194 16.16 -9.34 2.75
N ASP A 195 15.99 -8.30 1.92
CA ASP A 195 16.64 -8.17 0.60
C ASP A 195 16.30 -9.32 -0.37
N HIS A 196 15.05 -9.79 -0.29
CA HIS A 196 14.54 -10.85 -1.15
C HIS A 196 13.35 -10.37 -2.00
N GLU A 197 13.44 -10.62 -3.29
CA GLU A 197 12.43 -10.25 -4.28
C GLU A 197 11.69 -11.49 -4.78
N LEU A 198 10.35 -11.39 -4.86
CA LEU A 198 9.52 -12.39 -5.49
C LEU A 198 9.70 -12.34 -7.02
N LEU A 199 10.16 -13.41 -7.61
CA LEU A 199 10.26 -13.54 -9.07
C LEU A 199 9.06 -14.25 -9.66
N ASP A 200 8.63 -15.38 -9.05
CA ASP A 200 7.54 -16.19 -9.61
C ASP A 200 6.82 -17.00 -8.54
N ILE A 201 5.63 -17.52 -8.86
CA ILE A 201 4.79 -18.33 -7.98
C ILE A 201 4.55 -19.68 -8.66
N GLY A 202 4.87 -20.77 -7.94
CA GLY A 202 4.64 -22.12 -8.42
C GLY A 202 3.22 -22.59 -8.11
N VAL A 203 2.50 -22.93 -9.16
CA VAL A 203 1.13 -23.44 -9.08
C VAL A 203 1.06 -24.78 -9.77
N VAL A 204 0.57 -25.80 -9.05
CA VAL A 204 0.37 -27.16 -9.57
C VAL A 204 -1.07 -27.57 -9.26
N ASP A 205 -1.80 -28.04 -10.25
CA ASP A 205 -3.20 -28.47 -10.13
C ASP A 205 -4.12 -27.46 -9.41
N GLY A 206 -3.89 -26.15 -9.67
CA GLY A 206 -4.67 -25.07 -9.08
C GLY A 206 -4.32 -24.74 -7.62
N LYS A 207 -3.21 -25.25 -7.10
CA LYS A 207 -2.72 -25.00 -5.74
C LYS A 207 -1.34 -24.36 -5.75
N CYS A 208 -1.08 -23.49 -4.79
CA CYS A 208 0.24 -22.95 -4.55
C CYS A 208 1.14 -23.99 -3.90
N GLU A 209 2.32 -24.22 -4.48
CA GLU A 209 3.35 -25.11 -3.93
C GLU A 209 4.55 -24.35 -3.37
N GLY A 210 4.69 -23.07 -3.73
CA GLY A 210 5.77 -22.21 -3.28
C GLY A 210 6.06 -21.07 -4.24
N VAL A 211 7.21 -20.46 -4.08
CA VAL A 211 7.65 -19.29 -4.86
C VAL A 211 9.10 -19.43 -5.29
N VAL A 212 9.52 -18.61 -6.24
CA VAL A 212 10.94 -18.39 -6.58
C VAL A 212 11.33 -17.01 -6.06
N LEU A 213 12.35 -16.94 -5.23
CA LEU A 213 12.92 -15.72 -4.69
C LEU A 213 14.30 -15.43 -5.30
N ARG A 214 14.62 -14.15 -5.40
CA ARG A 214 15.97 -13.66 -5.65
C ARG A 214 16.51 -13.01 -4.40
N ASP A 215 17.65 -13.45 -3.91
CA ASP A 215 18.47 -12.71 -2.95
C ASP A 215 19.14 -11.54 -3.70
N ILE A 216 18.78 -10.32 -3.33
CA ILE A 216 19.24 -9.09 -4.00
C ILE A 216 20.74 -8.86 -3.74
N GLN A 217 21.26 -9.28 -2.58
CA GLN A 217 22.66 -9.06 -2.20
C GLN A 217 23.59 -10.00 -2.98
N SER A 218 23.27 -11.29 -3.02
CA SER A 218 24.12 -12.30 -3.68
C SER A 218 23.77 -12.50 -5.16
N GLY A 219 22.57 -12.10 -5.59
CA GLY A 219 22.02 -12.42 -6.92
C GLY A 219 21.49 -13.86 -7.03
N GLY A 220 21.57 -14.66 -5.97
CA GLY A 220 21.11 -16.04 -5.95
C GLY A 220 19.60 -16.17 -6.15
N ILE A 221 19.19 -17.15 -6.97
CA ILE A 221 17.78 -17.45 -7.26
C ILE A 221 17.49 -18.86 -6.76
N TYR A 222 16.44 -18.99 -5.92
CA TYR A 222 16.10 -20.28 -5.34
C TYR A 222 14.61 -20.40 -5.03
N PRO A 223 14.06 -21.62 -5.05
CA PRO A 223 12.68 -21.86 -4.65
C PRO A 223 12.52 -21.90 -3.13
N VAL A 224 11.36 -21.47 -2.65
CA VAL A 224 10.91 -21.64 -1.27
C VAL A 224 9.54 -22.30 -1.30
N LEU A 225 9.40 -23.44 -0.64
CA LEU A 225 8.13 -24.15 -0.54
C LEU A 225 7.27 -23.58 0.57
N CYS A 226 5.97 -23.48 0.33
CA CYS A 226 5.02 -23.09 1.37
C CYS A 226 3.67 -23.78 1.17
N LYS A 227 2.95 -24.00 2.26
CA LYS A 227 1.56 -24.51 2.22
C LYS A 227 0.59 -23.42 1.84
N ALA A 228 0.81 -22.19 2.34
CA ALA A 228 0.04 -21.01 1.99
C ALA A 228 0.95 -19.82 1.73
N LEU A 229 0.57 -19.00 0.75
CA LEU A 229 1.22 -17.77 0.34
C LEU A 229 0.31 -16.58 0.61
N VAL A 230 0.83 -15.54 1.27
CA VAL A 230 0.16 -14.24 1.39
C VAL A 230 0.94 -13.21 0.58
N ILE A 231 0.31 -12.59 -0.40
CA ILE A 231 0.88 -11.52 -1.20
C ILE A 231 0.45 -10.18 -0.60
N ALA A 232 1.42 -9.41 -0.07
CA ALA A 232 1.22 -8.12 0.58
C ALA A 232 2.26 -7.09 0.09
N THR A 233 2.54 -7.12 -1.22
CA THR A 233 3.64 -6.39 -1.87
C THR A 233 3.35 -4.91 -2.10
N GLY A 234 2.16 -4.43 -1.76
CA GLY A 234 1.71 -3.08 -2.05
C GLY A 234 1.38 -2.88 -3.54
N GLY A 235 1.19 -1.62 -3.92
CA GLY A 235 0.75 -1.25 -5.25
C GLY A 235 1.85 -1.14 -6.30
N TYR A 236 1.48 -0.57 -7.46
CA TYR A 236 2.33 -0.49 -8.66
C TYR A 236 2.48 0.93 -9.21
N THR A 237 2.28 1.96 -8.40
CA THR A 237 2.31 3.36 -8.86
C THR A 237 3.68 3.82 -9.37
N ARG A 238 4.75 3.04 -9.14
CA ARG A 238 6.10 3.29 -9.67
C ARG A 238 6.21 3.15 -11.19
N ILE A 239 5.19 2.63 -11.87
CA ILE A 239 5.07 2.70 -13.33
C ILE A 239 5.09 4.16 -13.84
N PHE A 240 4.69 5.12 -13.01
CA PHE A 240 4.78 6.56 -13.31
C PHE A 240 6.14 7.16 -12.94
N TYR A 241 7.17 6.37 -12.82
CA TYR A 241 8.57 6.68 -12.57
C TYR A 241 8.82 7.88 -11.61
N ASN A 242 9.01 9.10 -12.14
CA ASN A 242 9.29 10.31 -11.36
C ASN A 242 8.04 11.12 -10.96
N ARG A 243 6.84 10.56 -11.15
CA ARG A 243 5.53 11.17 -10.81
C ARG A 243 4.75 10.32 -9.85
N THR A 244 5.42 9.83 -8.85
CA THR A 244 4.79 9.02 -7.80
C THR A 244 5.29 9.45 -6.43
N SER A 245 4.39 9.45 -5.46
CA SER A 245 4.71 9.70 -4.05
C SER A 245 5.10 8.43 -3.29
N THR A 246 5.09 7.26 -3.96
CA THR A 246 5.38 5.98 -3.31
C THR A 246 6.88 5.65 -3.33
N PRO A 247 7.35 4.80 -2.41
CA PRO A 247 8.75 4.41 -2.37
C PRO A 247 9.19 3.61 -3.60
N PHE A 248 10.49 3.53 -3.84
CA PHE A 248 11.07 2.83 -5.00
C PHE A 248 10.68 1.35 -5.10
N ILE A 249 10.23 0.74 -4.01
CA ILE A 249 9.83 -0.67 -3.97
C ILE A 249 8.41 -0.94 -4.48
N ALA A 250 7.58 0.09 -4.71
CA ALA A 250 6.19 -0.05 -5.18
C ALA A 250 6.13 -0.28 -6.70
N THR A 251 6.81 -1.30 -7.19
CA THR A 251 7.06 -1.59 -8.60
C THR A 251 6.04 -2.53 -9.24
N GLY A 252 5.13 -3.15 -8.46
CA GLY A 252 4.11 -4.07 -8.96
C GLY A 252 4.63 -5.48 -9.28
N ASP A 253 5.82 -5.84 -8.84
CA ASP A 253 6.42 -7.15 -9.07
C ASP A 253 5.59 -8.30 -8.50
N GLY A 254 4.99 -8.13 -7.32
CA GLY A 254 4.08 -9.13 -6.74
C GLY A 254 2.80 -9.31 -7.58
N VAL A 255 2.23 -8.22 -8.10
CA VAL A 255 1.09 -8.27 -9.03
C VAL A 255 1.49 -8.97 -10.32
N ALA A 256 2.67 -8.66 -10.87
CA ALA A 256 3.17 -9.28 -12.09
C ALA A 256 3.42 -10.80 -11.91
N ALA A 257 3.96 -11.22 -10.77
CA ALA A 257 4.15 -12.64 -10.45
C ALA A 257 2.79 -13.36 -10.32
N ALA A 258 1.81 -12.73 -9.68
CA ALA A 258 0.45 -13.26 -9.55
C ALA A 258 -0.24 -13.46 -10.92
N LEU A 259 -0.09 -12.47 -11.82
CA LEU A 259 -0.59 -12.57 -13.19
C LEU A 259 0.03 -13.73 -13.96
N ARG A 260 1.36 -13.93 -13.86
CA ARG A 260 2.03 -15.07 -14.50
C ARG A 260 1.56 -16.40 -13.92
N ALA A 261 1.24 -16.45 -12.63
CA ALA A 261 0.65 -17.62 -11.98
C ALA A 261 -0.82 -17.88 -12.39
N GLY A 262 -1.43 -16.98 -13.17
CA GLY A 262 -2.79 -17.13 -13.68
C GLY A 262 -3.87 -16.48 -12.82
N LEU A 263 -3.52 -15.63 -11.83
CA LEU A 263 -4.50 -14.82 -11.08
C LEU A 263 -5.04 -13.67 -11.95
N GLY A 264 -6.23 -13.16 -11.62
CA GLY A 264 -6.82 -11.99 -12.26
C GLY A 264 -6.19 -10.69 -11.77
N PHE A 265 -6.31 -9.65 -12.59
CA PHE A 265 -5.98 -8.27 -12.26
C PHE A 265 -7.25 -7.44 -12.40
N GLU A 266 -7.78 -6.97 -11.28
CA GLU A 266 -9.02 -6.22 -11.21
C GLU A 266 -8.73 -4.72 -11.12
N ASP A 267 -9.53 -3.88 -11.79
CA ASP A 267 -9.46 -2.41 -11.80
C ASP A 267 -8.04 -1.83 -12.11
N PRO A 268 -7.27 -2.37 -13.08
CA PRO A 268 -5.86 -2.01 -13.29
C PRO A 268 -5.63 -0.53 -13.61
N GLU A 269 -6.61 0.15 -14.22
CA GLU A 269 -6.57 1.57 -14.57
C GLU A 269 -6.89 2.49 -13.39
N MET A 270 -7.43 1.95 -12.29
CA MET A 270 -7.84 2.73 -11.13
C MET A 270 -6.63 3.10 -10.28
N ILE A 271 -5.99 4.21 -10.63
CA ILE A 271 -4.85 4.77 -9.90
C ILE A 271 -5.19 6.17 -9.41
N GLN A 272 -5.09 6.38 -8.09
CA GLN A 272 -5.32 7.68 -7.48
C GLN A 272 -4.10 8.58 -7.66
N PHE A 273 -4.33 9.78 -8.19
CA PHE A 273 -3.33 10.85 -8.20
C PHE A 273 -3.58 11.78 -7.02
N HIS A 274 -2.57 11.92 -6.15
CA HIS A 274 -2.61 12.95 -5.11
C HIS A 274 -2.31 14.32 -5.74
N PRO A 275 -3.11 15.35 -5.45
CA PRO A 275 -2.98 16.64 -6.14
C PRO A 275 -1.65 17.34 -5.88
N THR A 276 -1.08 17.17 -4.69
CA THR A 276 0.06 17.95 -4.22
C THR A 276 1.31 17.12 -3.98
N GLY A 277 1.86 16.52 -5.03
CA GLY A 277 3.25 16.06 -5.03
C GLY A 277 4.21 17.20 -5.40
N VAL A 278 5.42 17.27 -4.82
CA VAL A 278 6.45 18.23 -5.26
C VAL A 278 6.72 18.00 -6.75
N ALA A 279 6.87 19.09 -7.50
CA ALA A 279 7.03 19.03 -8.94
C ALA A 279 8.27 18.21 -9.35
N ASN A 280 9.33 18.30 -8.55
CA ASN A 280 10.57 17.57 -8.78
C ASN A 280 10.61 16.28 -7.94
N GLY A 281 10.30 15.15 -8.57
CA GLY A 281 10.39 13.83 -7.94
C GLY A 281 9.10 13.28 -7.31
N GLY A 282 8.03 14.05 -7.19
CA GLY A 282 6.69 13.57 -6.78
C GLY A 282 6.49 13.31 -5.29
N THR A 283 7.44 13.67 -4.43
CA THR A 283 7.29 13.50 -2.97
C THR A 283 6.06 14.25 -2.46
N LEU A 284 5.35 13.64 -1.50
CA LEU A 284 4.06 14.14 -1.04
C LEU A 284 4.18 15.45 -0.24
N ILE A 285 3.47 16.50 -0.67
CA ILE A 285 3.01 17.59 0.18
C ILE A 285 1.61 17.21 0.66
N THR A 286 1.50 16.89 1.93
CA THR A 286 0.28 16.28 2.45
C THR A 286 -0.93 17.18 2.34
N GLU A 287 -2.11 16.59 2.44
CA GLU A 287 -3.39 17.31 2.45
C GLU A 287 -3.48 18.36 3.56
N ALA A 288 -2.66 18.22 4.62
CA ALA A 288 -2.62 19.19 5.72
C ALA A 288 -2.27 20.60 5.25
N ALA A 289 -1.40 20.79 4.24
CA ALA A 289 -1.11 22.10 3.69
C ALA A 289 -2.39 22.83 3.21
N ARG A 290 -3.25 22.10 2.49
CA ARG A 290 -4.55 22.62 2.03
C ARG A 290 -5.56 22.74 3.17
N GLY A 291 -5.52 21.78 4.10
CA GLY A 291 -6.39 21.74 5.30
C GLY A 291 -6.17 22.93 6.22
N GLU A 292 -4.92 23.37 6.38
CA GLU A 292 -4.55 24.56 7.15
C GLU A 292 -4.86 25.87 6.42
N GLY A 293 -5.31 25.80 5.16
CA GLY A 293 -5.74 26.95 4.39
C GLY A 293 -4.82 27.33 3.22
N GLY A 294 -3.88 26.47 2.83
CA GLY A 294 -2.99 26.72 1.68
C GLY A 294 -3.76 26.89 0.38
N TYR A 295 -3.31 27.82 -0.46
CA TYR A 295 -3.91 28.16 -1.77
C TYR A 295 -3.19 27.44 -2.90
N LEU A 296 -3.94 27.09 -3.95
CA LEU A 296 -3.39 26.63 -5.21
C LEU A 296 -3.42 27.77 -6.23
N LEU A 297 -2.22 28.18 -6.72
CA LEU A 297 -2.05 29.31 -7.59
C LEU A 297 -1.52 28.89 -8.95
N ASN A 298 -2.12 29.43 -10.03
CA ASN A 298 -1.60 29.31 -11.40
C ASN A 298 -0.52 30.34 -11.71
N ASN A 299 0.02 30.35 -12.95
CA ASN A 299 1.07 31.29 -13.36
C ASN A 299 0.62 32.77 -13.46
N ARG A 300 -0.69 33.03 -13.31
CA ARG A 300 -1.25 34.38 -13.23
C ARG A 300 -1.43 34.85 -11.78
N GLY A 301 -1.02 34.01 -10.80
CA GLY A 301 -1.25 34.27 -9.39
C GLY A 301 -2.69 34.10 -8.95
N GLU A 302 -3.53 33.45 -9.75
CA GLU A 302 -4.95 33.27 -9.45
C GLU A 302 -5.15 32.00 -8.59
N ARG A 303 -5.93 32.12 -7.53
CA ARG A 303 -6.46 30.99 -6.74
C ARG A 303 -7.55 30.29 -7.57
N PHE A 304 -7.15 29.38 -8.45
CA PHE A 304 -8.01 28.83 -9.51
C PHE A 304 -9.08 27.85 -9.01
N MET A 305 -8.90 27.20 -7.86
CA MET A 305 -9.84 26.17 -7.37
C MET A 305 -11.28 26.67 -7.17
N LYS A 306 -11.48 27.96 -6.96
CA LYS A 306 -12.81 28.58 -6.89
C LYS A 306 -13.65 28.39 -8.16
N ASN A 307 -13.01 28.16 -9.32
CA ASN A 307 -13.65 27.95 -10.60
C ASN A 307 -14.06 26.48 -10.83
N TYR A 308 -13.60 25.55 -9.98
CA TYR A 308 -13.76 24.10 -10.18
C TYR A 308 -14.67 23.45 -9.13
N HIS A 309 -14.68 23.96 -7.89
CA HIS A 309 -15.49 23.34 -6.83
C HIS A 309 -15.77 24.32 -5.68
N GLU A 310 -16.96 24.23 -5.07
CA GLU A 310 -17.40 25.08 -3.94
C GLU A 310 -16.49 24.99 -2.71
N LYS A 311 -15.94 23.78 -2.43
CA LYS A 311 -14.99 23.56 -1.32
C LYS A 311 -13.56 23.93 -1.68
N MET A 312 -13.33 24.49 -2.86
CA MET A 312 -12.02 24.94 -3.35
C MET A 312 -10.91 23.86 -3.14
N GLU A 313 -9.83 24.19 -2.46
CA GLU A 313 -8.70 23.29 -2.20
C GLU A 313 -9.03 22.07 -1.33
N LEU A 314 -10.18 22.07 -0.65
CA LEU A 314 -10.71 20.97 0.14
C LEU A 314 -11.68 20.07 -0.64
N ALA A 315 -11.79 20.26 -1.95
CA ALA A 315 -12.49 19.33 -2.83
C ALA A 315 -11.87 17.93 -2.82
N PRO A 316 -12.58 16.88 -3.28
CA PRO A 316 -12.03 15.54 -3.44
C PRO A 316 -10.72 15.56 -4.25
N ARG A 317 -9.81 14.64 -3.95
CA ARG A 317 -8.45 14.61 -4.53
C ARG A 317 -8.45 14.55 -6.06
N ASP A 318 -9.33 13.75 -6.63
CA ASP A 318 -9.50 13.61 -8.08
C ASP A 318 -9.96 14.92 -8.74
N VAL A 319 -10.85 15.66 -8.10
CA VAL A 319 -11.30 16.99 -8.57
C VAL A 319 -10.14 17.98 -8.58
N VAL A 320 -9.40 18.06 -7.46
CA VAL A 320 -8.24 18.97 -7.36
C VAL A 320 -7.14 18.58 -8.36
N ALA A 321 -6.85 17.28 -8.50
CA ALA A 321 -5.85 16.81 -9.43
C ALA A 321 -6.20 17.15 -10.90
N ARG A 322 -7.46 16.91 -11.30
CA ARG A 322 -7.95 17.29 -12.64
C ARG A 322 -7.94 18.80 -12.86
N ALA A 323 -8.29 19.59 -11.85
CA ALA A 323 -8.23 21.06 -11.94
C ALA A 323 -6.80 21.54 -12.19
N ILE A 324 -5.81 21.02 -11.48
CA ILE A 324 -4.39 21.32 -11.68
C ILE A 324 -3.94 20.95 -13.10
N GLU A 325 -4.26 19.74 -13.57
CA GLU A 325 -3.91 19.32 -14.93
C GLU A 325 -4.61 20.17 -16.00
N THR A 326 -5.81 20.63 -15.76
CA THR A 326 -6.52 21.56 -16.66
C THR A 326 -5.81 22.90 -16.73
N GLU A 327 -5.41 23.49 -15.59
CA GLU A 327 -4.62 24.72 -15.56
C GLU A 327 -3.32 24.58 -16.36
N ILE A 328 -2.61 23.47 -16.16
CA ILE A 328 -1.36 23.18 -16.88
C ILE A 328 -1.60 23.05 -18.40
N ARG A 329 -2.60 22.23 -18.81
CA ARG A 329 -2.90 22.00 -20.23
C ARG A 329 -3.34 23.26 -20.97
N GLU A 330 -4.04 24.14 -20.30
CA GLU A 330 -4.50 25.42 -20.87
C GLU A 330 -3.44 26.54 -20.78
N GLY A 331 -2.18 26.19 -20.46
CA GLY A 331 -1.05 27.14 -20.44
C GLY A 331 -1.05 28.09 -19.25
N ARG A 332 -1.81 27.79 -18.19
CA ARG A 332 -1.81 28.55 -16.93
C ARG A 332 -0.94 27.90 -15.85
N GLY A 333 -0.18 26.85 -16.16
CA GLY A 333 0.89 26.31 -15.33
C GLY A 333 2.20 27.06 -15.50
N TYR A 334 3.15 26.78 -14.62
CA TYR A 334 4.56 27.17 -14.77
C TYR A 334 5.32 26.04 -15.47
N GLY A 335 6.38 26.37 -16.19
CA GLY A 335 7.18 25.38 -16.93
C GLY A 335 6.44 24.79 -18.12
N GLU A 336 7.04 23.78 -18.76
CA GLU A 336 6.51 23.15 -19.97
C GLU A 336 6.56 21.62 -19.90
N GLY A 337 5.68 20.98 -20.65
CA GLY A 337 5.62 19.53 -20.84
C GLY A 337 5.54 18.76 -19.52
N LEU A 338 6.39 17.76 -19.40
CA LEU A 338 6.43 16.92 -18.21
C LEU A 338 6.95 17.63 -16.94
N GLY A 339 7.59 18.78 -17.07
CA GLY A 339 8.06 19.62 -15.98
C GLY A 339 7.06 20.69 -15.51
N ALA A 340 5.89 20.80 -16.14
CA ALA A 340 4.90 21.82 -15.79
C ALA A 340 4.29 21.58 -14.40
N TYR A 341 3.99 22.66 -13.67
CA TYR A 341 3.48 22.64 -12.29
C TYR A 341 2.60 23.86 -11.99
N VAL A 342 1.96 23.83 -10.83
CA VAL A 342 1.31 24.98 -10.19
C VAL A 342 1.94 25.20 -8.82
N LEU A 343 1.55 26.26 -8.10
CA LEU A 343 2.10 26.57 -6.78
C LEU A 343 1.12 26.26 -5.66
N CYS A 344 1.66 25.68 -4.57
CA CYS A 344 0.94 25.63 -3.29
C CYS A 344 1.53 26.69 -2.35
N ASP A 345 0.71 27.70 -2.00
CA ASP A 345 1.11 28.85 -1.21
C ASP A 345 0.48 28.82 0.19
N VAL A 346 1.31 28.82 1.22
CA VAL A 346 0.92 28.82 2.63
C VAL A 346 1.42 30.08 3.35
N ARG A 347 2.10 31.00 2.68
CA ARG A 347 2.76 32.18 3.29
C ARG A 347 1.80 33.09 4.06
N HIS A 348 0.56 33.22 3.58
CA HIS A 348 -0.49 34.02 4.24
C HIS A 348 -0.90 33.49 5.62
N LEU A 349 -0.55 32.25 5.98
CA LEU A 349 -0.77 31.68 7.30
C LEU A 349 0.16 32.28 8.37
N GLY A 350 1.29 32.87 7.94
CA GLY A 350 2.32 33.45 8.80
C GLY A 350 3.32 32.42 9.34
N LYS A 351 4.52 32.91 9.63
CA LYS A 351 5.68 32.09 10.03
C LYS A 351 5.39 31.20 11.24
N GLU A 352 4.78 31.73 12.29
CA GLU A 352 4.51 31.00 13.53
C GLU A 352 3.63 29.76 13.28
N LYS A 353 2.53 29.96 12.51
CA LYS A 353 1.61 28.86 12.18
C LYS A 353 2.29 27.82 11.30
N ILE A 354 3.08 28.22 10.29
CA ILE A 354 3.81 27.30 9.42
C ILE A 354 4.80 26.45 10.23
N LEU A 355 5.57 27.06 11.13
CA LEU A 355 6.53 26.34 11.95
C LEU A 355 5.89 25.40 12.97
N LYS A 356 4.70 25.74 13.48
CA LYS A 356 3.95 24.93 14.46
C LYS A 356 3.17 23.79 13.81
N ASP A 357 2.40 24.09 12.77
CA ASP A 357 1.37 23.17 12.24
C ASP A 357 1.84 22.42 10.99
N LEU A 358 2.85 22.94 10.27
CA LEU A 358 3.37 22.37 9.01
C LEU A 358 4.88 22.07 9.03
N PRO A 359 5.51 21.66 10.15
CA PRO A 359 6.97 21.53 10.25
C PRO A 359 7.53 20.48 9.29
N LYS A 360 6.83 19.36 9.13
CA LYS A 360 7.25 18.27 8.24
C LYS A 360 7.09 18.65 6.77
N ILE A 361 6.00 19.33 6.40
CA ILE A 361 5.79 19.81 5.03
C ILE A 361 6.86 20.80 4.64
N ARG A 362 7.19 21.74 5.55
CA ARG A 362 8.29 22.69 5.37
C ARG A 362 9.62 21.96 5.17
N HIS A 363 9.92 20.95 6.01
CA HIS A 363 11.13 20.15 5.87
C HIS A 363 11.18 19.41 4.52
N THR A 364 10.07 18.84 4.09
CA THR A 364 9.95 18.19 2.77
C THR A 364 10.23 19.17 1.62
N ALA A 365 9.66 20.37 1.66
CA ALA A 365 9.90 21.39 0.64
C ALA A 365 11.37 21.84 0.63
N MET A 366 11.98 22.01 1.80
CA MET A 366 13.41 22.33 1.93
C MET A 366 14.30 21.22 1.37
N LEU A 367 13.97 19.95 1.67
CA LEU A 367 14.79 18.81 1.29
C LEU A 367 14.74 18.52 -0.23
N PHE A 368 13.56 18.61 -0.84
CA PHE A 368 13.34 18.18 -2.23
C PHE A 368 13.32 19.32 -3.24
N GLU A 369 12.97 20.54 -2.82
CA GLU A 369 12.89 21.72 -3.71
C GLU A 369 13.83 22.84 -3.29
N ASN A 370 14.54 22.71 -2.16
CA ASN A 370 15.35 23.77 -1.56
C ASN A 370 14.56 25.07 -1.30
N ILE A 371 13.30 24.91 -0.87
CA ILE A 371 12.34 26.00 -0.64
C ILE A 371 11.94 26.02 0.82
N ASP A 372 12.01 27.23 1.45
CA ASP A 372 11.34 27.47 2.74
C ASP A 372 9.91 27.98 2.49
N LEU A 373 8.92 27.24 2.97
CA LEU A 373 7.51 27.59 2.84
C LEU A 373 7.11 28.90 3.51
N VAL A 374 7.93 29.40 4.44
CA VAL A 374 7.73 30.71 5.06
C VAL A 374 7.87 31.84 4.03
N ASP A 375 8.78 31.69 3.09
CA ASP A 375 9.17 32.74 2.17
C ASP A 375 8.68 32.51 0.73
N THR A 376 8.56 31.24 0.32
CA THR A 376 8.32 30.90 -1.08
C THR A 376 7.28 29.77 -1.20
N PRO A 377 6.31 29.87 -2.14
CA PRO A 377 5.36 28.78 -2.40
C PRO A 377 6.06 27.60 -3.04
N VAL A 378 5.57 26.38 -2.74
CA VAL A 378 6.17 25.16 -3.26
C VAL A 378 5.56 24.78 -4.62
N PRO A 379 6.40 24.44 -5.62
CA PRO A 379 5.95 23.86 -6.88
C PRO A 379 5.33 22.48 -6.65
N ILE A 380 4.11 22.28 -7.14
CA ILE A 380 3.40 21.03 -7.00
C ILE A 380 2.73 20.60 -8.30
N ARG A 381 2.50 19.29 -8.43
CA ARG A 381 1.71 18.70 -9.50
C ARG A 381 1.06 17.39 -9.05
N PRO A 382 0.01 16.93 -9.75
CA PRO A 382 -0.57 15.62 -9.46
C PRO A 382 0.43 14.49 -9.61
N THR A 383 0.41 13.57 -8.64
CA THR A 383 1.40 12.50 -8.47
C THR A 383 0.68 11.20 -8.18
N ALA A 384 1.02 10.10 -8.87
CA ALA A 384 0.48 8.77 -8.61
C ALA A 384 0.77 8.38 -7.17
N HIS A 385 -0.27 7.98 -6.43
CA HIS A 385 -0.20 7.87 -4.98
C HIS A 385 -0.68 6.53 -4.43
N TYR A 386 -1.71 5.94 -5.03
CA TYR A 386 -2.30 4.69 -4.56
C TYR A 386 -2.93 3.94 -5.74
N SER A 387 -2.69 2.63 -5.82
CA SER A 387 -3.38 1.74 -6.76
C SER A 387 -4.65 1.22 -6.10
N MET A 388 -5.83 1.54 -6.62
CA MET A 388 -7.07 0.95 -6.15
C MET A 388 -7.27 -0.44 -6.75
N GLY A 389 -6.79 -0.66 -7.97
CA GLY A 389 -6.71 -1.97 -8.59
C GLY A 389 -5.60 -2.85 -8.04
N GLY A 390 -5.68 -4.15 -8.28
CA GLY A 390 -4.72 -5.12 -7.77
C GLY A 390 -5.07 -6.55 -8.16
N ILE A 391 -4.46 -7.50 -7.47
CA ILE A 391 -4.75 -8.93 -7.64
C ILE A 391 -6.19 -9.19 -7.21
N GLU A 392 -6.96 -9.83 -8.10
CA GLU A 392 -8.35 -10.21 -7.88
C GLU A 392 -8.49 -11.11 -6.64
N VAL A 393 -9.36 -10.71 -5.71
CA VAL A 393 -9.71 -11.46 -4.51
C VAL A 393 -11.10 -12.05 -4.67
N ALA A 394 -11.24 -13.35 -4.43
CA ALA A 394 -12.50 -14.06 -4.60
C ALA A 394 -13.48 -13.88 -3.42
N LYS A 395 -12.93 -13.70 -2.20
CA LYS A 395 -13.73 -13.55 -0.97
C LYS A 395 -13.11 -12.53 -0.04
N PHE A 396 -13.91 -11.57 0.40
CA PHE A 396 -13.48 -10.55 1.37
C PHE A 396 -13.19 -11.16 2.75
N GLU A 397 -13.96 -12.16 3.17
CA GLU A 397 -13.92 -12.71 4.54
C GLU A 397 -12.58 -13.35 4.91
N ASP A 398 -11.85 -13.86 3.93
CA ASP A 398 -10.56 -14.52 4.14
C ASP A 398 -9.47 -14.06 3.17
N MET A 399 -9.79 -13.12 2.27
CA MET A 399 -8.90 -12.57 1.26
C MET A 399 -8.28 -13.65 0.33
N SER A 400 -8.99 -14.77 0.12
CA SER A 400 -8.57 -15.85 -0.77
C SER A 400 -8.73 -15.48 -2.24
N THR A 401 -7.90 -16.11 -3.08
CA THR A 401 -7.96 -16.01 -4.53
C THR A 401 -8.57 -17.28 -5.15
N LYS A 402 -8.69 -17.30 -6.47
CA LYS A 402 -9.13 -18.50 -7.21
C LYS A 402 -8.12 -19.65 -7.19
N ILE A 403 -6.85 -19.39 -6.82
CA ILE A 403 -5.81 -20.41 -6.67
C ILE A 403 -5.73 -20.81 -5.19
N ALA A 404 -5.93 -22.09 -4.89
CA ALA A 404 -5.92 -22.57 -3.52
C ALA A 404 -4.54 -22.33 -2.87
N GLY A 405 -4.56 -21.87 -1.62
CA GLY A 405 -3.35 -21.54 -0.87
C GLY A 405 -2.76 -20.17 -1.17
N ILE A 406 -3.38 -19.31 -2.02
CA ILE A 406 -2.95 -17.94 -2.24
C ILE A 406 -3.96 -16.95 -1.68
N TYR A 407 -3.46 -16.03 -0.86
CA TYR A 407 -4.18 -14.94 -0.21
C TYR A 407 -3.53 -13.61 -0.55
N VAL A 408 -4.31 -12.52 -0.56
CA VAL A 408 -3.77 -11.21 -0.91
C VAL A 408 -4.29 -10.17 0.07
N GLY A 409 -3.44 -9.24 0.53
CA GLY A 409 -3.89 -8.20 1.46
C GLY A 409 -3.26 -6.83 1.21
N GLY A 410 -3.95 -5.78 1.63
CA GLY A 410 -3.55 -4.37 1.44
C GLY A 410 -3.59 -3.96 -0.02
N GLU A 411 -2.85 -2.93 -0.37
CA GLU A 411 -2.83 -2.30 -1.69
C GLU A 411 -2.42 -3.25 -2.85
N ALA A 412 -1.95 -4.47 -2.57
CA ALA A 412 -1.70 -5.48 -3.58
C ALA A 412 -3.00 -6.17 -4.06
N SER A 413 -4.06 -6.14 -3.25
CA SER A 413 -5.34 -6.79 -3.51
C SER A 413 -6.34 -5.85 -4.14
N CYS A 414 -7.26 -6.40 -4.91
CA CYS A 414 -8.48 -5.72 -5.32
C CYS A 414 -9.70 -6.60 -5.05
N ILE A 415 -10.66 -6.03 -4.37
CA ILE A 415 -12.04 -6.47 -4.23
C ILE A 415 -12.95 -5.24 -4.36
N SER A 416 -12.46 -4.26 -5.10
CA SER A 416 -13.11 -3.01 -5.46
C SER A 416 -13.70 -2.20 -4.28
N ILE A 417 -13.06 -2.23 -3.09
CA ILE A 417 -13.50 -1.44 -1.92
C ILE A 417 -13.20 0.06 -2.05
N HIS A 418 -12.41 0.45 -3.04
CA HIS A 418 -11.98 1.84 -3.25
C HIS A 418 -12.54 2.48 -4.53
N GLY A 419 -13.02 1.69 -5.48
CA GLY A 419 -13.52 2.17 -6.77
C GLY A 419 -12.52 3.08 -7.48
N ALA A 420 -13.01 4.14 -8.11
CA ALA A 420 -12.16 5.05 -8.88
C ALA A 420 -11.32 6.03 -8.06
N ASN A 421 -11.58 6.18 -6.74
CA ASN A 421 -10.84 7.13 -5.89
C ASN A 421 -10.97 6.74 -4.41
N ARG A 422 -9.87 6.34 -3.81
CA ARG A 422 -9.79 5.92 -2.41
C ARG A 422 -10.02 7.11 -1.45
N LEU A 423 -10.93 6.94 -0.50
CA LEU A 423 -11.15 7.90 0.58
C LEU A 423 -9.87 8.09 1.42
N GLY A 424 -9.53 9.36 1.75
CA GLY A 424 -8.38 9.66 2.60
C GLY A 424 -8.47 8.92 3.95
N GLY A 425 -7.37 8.26 4.37
CA GLY A 425 -7.33 7.45 5.61
C GLY A 425 -7.73 5.97 5.44
N ASN A 426 -8.35 5.56 4.33
CA ASN A 426 -8.72 4.15 4.13
C ASN A 426 -7.53 3.23 3.78
N SER A 427 -6.40 3.74 3.28
CA SER A 427 -5.27 2.87 2.88
C SER A 427 -4.63 2.12 4.04
N LEU A 428 -4.43 2.79 5.19
CA LEU A 428 -3.91 2.11 6.39
C LEU A 428 -4.95 1.17 6.99
N ALA A 429 -6.25 1.53 6.94
CA ALA A 429 -7.33 0.67 7.39
C ALA A 429 -7.41 -0.60 6.53
N ASP A 430 -7.31 -0.46 5.20
CA ASP A 430 -7.25 -1.56 4.25
C ASP A 430 -6.08 -2.50 4.57
N ALA A 431 -4.86 -1.96 4.67
CA ALA A 431 -3.69 -2.77 5.00
C ALA A 431 -3.86 -3.57 6.32
N VAL A 432 -4.41 -2.94 7.37
CA VAL A 432 -4.58 -3.60 8.67
C VAL A 432 -5.71 -4.64 8.64
N VAL A 433 -6.85 -4.32 8.03
CA VAL A 433 -8.02 -5.21 7.98
C VAL A 433 -7.77 -6.39 7.05
N THR A 434 -7.45 -6.12 5.79
CA THR A 434 -7.30 -7.18 4.77
C THR A 434 -6.05 -8.02 5.01
N GLY A 435 -4.96 -7.41 5.52
CA GLY A 435 -3.79 -8.16 5.96
C GLY A 435 -4.11 -9.16 7.08
N HIS A 436 -4.88 -8.74 8.09
CA HIS A 436 -5.33 -9.63 9.15
C HIS A 436 -6.20 -10.78 8.59
N LEU A 437 -7.19 -10.46 7.75
CA LEU A 437 -8.08 -11.47 7.15
C LEU A 437 -7.30 -12.47 6.29
N ALA A 438 -6.34 -12.01 5.47
CA ALA A 438 -5.47 -12.86 4.68
C ALA A 438 -4.63 -13.81 5.56
N GLY A 439 -4.14 -13.33 6.70
CA GLY A 439 -3.44 -14.15 7.69
C GLY A 439 -4.32 -15.24 8.28
N ILE A 440 -5.56 -14.92 8.66
CA ILE A 440 -6.55 -15.90 9.14
C ILE A 440 -6.87 -16.94 8.07
N GLY A 441 -7.14 -16.49 6.83
CA GLY A 441 -7.40 -17.37 5.68
C GLY A 441 -6.25 -18.34 5.44
N ALA A 442 -5.01 -17.81 5.38
CA ALA A 442 -3.80 -18.62 5.20
C ALA A 442 -3.60 -19.63 6.34
N THR A 443 -3.90 -19.25 7.60
CA THR A 443 -3.83 -20.15 8.76
C THR A 443 -4.80 -21.31 8.62
N ASN A 444 -6.05 -21.01 8.27
CA ASN A 444 -7.11 -22.02 8.13
C ASN A 444 -6.80 -23.04 7.03
N TYR A 445 -6.14 -22.60 5.96
CA TYR A 445 -5.70 -23.50 4.91
C TYR A 445 -4.45 -24.31 5.31
N ALA A 446 -3.40 -23.61 5.82
CA ALA A 446 -2.11 -24.23 6.08
C ALA A 446 -2.14 -25.31 7.16
N LYS A 447 -3.07 -25.23 8.14
CA LYS A 447 -3.21 -26.24 9.22
C LYS A 447 -3.56 -27.63 8.69
N ASP A 448 -4.32 -27.70 7.59
CA ASP A 448 -4.84 -28.94 7.01
C ASP A 448 -4.09 -29.34 5.71
N ALA A 449 -3.29 -28.42 5.14
CA ALA A 449 -2.52 -28.65 3.93
C ALA A 449 -1.20 -29.39 4.22
N SER A 450 -0.76 -30.21 3.25
CA SER A 450 0.57 -30.81 3.21
C SER A 450 1.45 -30.06 2.20
N PHE A 451 2.77 -30.19 2.34
CA PHE A 451 3.68 -29.80 1.25
C PHE A 451 3.48 -30.76 0.06
N GLY A 452 3.42 -30.23 -1.15
CA GLY A 452 3.29 -30.97 -2.39
C GLY A 452 4.54 -31.76 -2.78
#